data_308b298288f5c2983f53710d0e5b9831
#
_entry.id   308b298288f5c2983f53710d0e5b9831
#
_cell.length_a   1.000
_cell.length_b   1.000
_cell.length_c   1.000
_cell.angle_alpha   90.00
_cell.angle_beta   90.00
_cell.angle_gamma   90.00
#
_symmetry.space_group_name_H-M   'P 1'
#
loop_
_entity.id
_entity.type
_entity.pdbx_description
1 polymer ?
#
loop_
_entity_poly.entity_id
_entity_poly.type
_entity_poly.pdbx_seq_one_letter_code
_entity_poly.pdbx_strand_id
1 'polypeptide(L)'
;MKKKKTIIISSIVVLLLIVGLVLFLVPSIALLGQTLREWSSDIEGKLYPICICSDSKITKKTNNDSTGMSVVDLALPATTDVNKIVSQLETLKDKEGLKVVFSTYQSIDVISKAQQEILAKDSTFGIFDLIVCDEAHRTTGVALADEEESNFIKVHDNEFIKSKKRLYMTATPRLYDDNSKSKAKENNAYLCSMDDRGIYG
;
A
#
# COMPACT_ATOMS: atom_id res chain seq x y z
N MET A 1 -3.69 16.58 19.30
CA MET A 1 -3.45 15.91 18.01
C MET A 1 -3.81 14.41 17.98
N LYS A 2 -3.61 13.62 19.05
CA LYS A 2 -3.97 12.18 19.09
C LYS A 2 -5.48 11.89 18.84
N LYS A 3 -6.40 12.68 19.40
CA LYS A 3 -7.86 12.46 19.25
C LYS A 3 -8.38 12.57 17.81
N LYS A 4 -7.82 13.45 16.97
CA LYS A 4 -8.25 13.57 15.55
C LYS A 4 -7.83 12.38 14.69
N LYS A 5 -6.63 11.83 14.91
CA LYS A 5 -6.19 10.61 14.21
C LYS A 5 -7.06 9.41 14.58
N THR A 6 -7.40 9.25 15.85
CA THR A 6 -8.26 8.14 16.33
C THR A 6 -9.67 8.21 15.74
N ILE A 7 -10.26 9.39 15.61
CA ILE A 7 -11.61 9.55 15.02
C ILE A 7 -11.59 9.24 13.52
N ILE A 8 -10.57 9.66 12.80
CA ILE A 8 -10.42 9.37 11.35
C ILE A 8 -10.22 7.87 11.14
N ILE A 9 -9.37 7.23 11.92
CA ILE A 9 -9.16 5.78 11.88
C ILE A 9 -10.46 5.03 12.21
N SER A 10 -11.20 5.45 13.23
CA SER A 10 -12.47 4.84 13.60
C SER A 10 -13.53 4.97 12.49
N SER A 11 -13.62 6.13 11.83
CA SER A 11 -14.56 6.35 10.72
C SER A 11 -14.16 5.57 9.47
N ILE A 12 -12.87 5.45 9.20
CA ILE A 12 -12.33 4.61 8.11
C ILE A 12 -12.59 3.14 8.41
N VAL A 13 -12.40 2.69 9.63
CA VAL A 13 -12.67 1.31 10.07
C VAL A 13 -14.15 0.95 9.92
N VAL A 14 -15.07 1.85 10.28
CA VAL A 14 -16.51 1.64 10.07
C VAL A 14 -16.86 1.56 8.58
N LEU A 15 -16.23 2.37 7.73
CA LEU A 15 -16.39 2.27 6.28
C LEU A 15 -15.80 0.97 5.72
N LEU A 16 -14.69 0.49 6.30
CA LEU A 16 -13.98 -0.74 5.89
C LEU A 16 -14.69 -2.03 6.33
N LEU A 17 -15.56 -1.99 7.35
CA LEU A 17 -16.39 -3.15 7.75
C LEU A 17 -17.35 -3.60 6.65
N ILE A 18 -17.63 -2.74 5.67
CA ILE A 18 -18.45 -3.03 4.48
C ILE A 18 -17.58 -3.50 3.30
N VAL A 19 -16.25 -3.42 3.42
CA VAL A 19 -15.28 -3.65 2.34
C VAL A 19 -14.63 -5.02 2.53
N GLY A 20 -14.71 -5.88 1.51
CA GLY A 20 -14.26 -7.27 1.60
C GLY A 20 -12.73 -7.42 1.65
N LEU A 21 -12.00 -6.83 0.68
CA LEU A 21 -10.55 -6.96 0.52
C LEU A 21 -9.88 -5.60 0.41
N VAL A 22 -8.95 -5.31 1.31
CA VAL A 22 -8.23 -4.03 1.40
C VAL A 22 -6.74 -4.25 1.19
N LEU A 23 -6.09 -3.36 0.44
CA LEU A 23 -4.64 -3.23 0.42
C LEU A 23 -4.25 -1.97 1.19
N PHE A 24 -3.37 -2.11 2.17
CA PHE A 24 -2.81 -1.01 2.94
C PHE A 24 -1.32 -0.87 2.64
N LEU A 25 -0.94 0.21 1.99
CA LEU A 25 0.43 0.49 1.57
C LEU A 25 1.10 1.52 2.48
N VAL A 26 2.29 1.18 2.94
CA VAL A 26 3.14 2.04 3.79
C VAL A 26 4.54 2.16 3.19
N PRO A 27 5.29 3.23 3.48
CA PRO A 27 6.62 3.44 2.92
C PRO A 27 7.73 2.61 3.61
N SER A 28 7.46 2.01 4.76
CA SER A 28 8.50 1.28 5.49
C SER A 28 7.94 0.11 6.33
N ILE A 29 8.79 -0.87 6.60
CA ILE A 29 8.47 -2.04 7.45
C ILE A 29 8.12 -1.60 8.89
N ALA A 30 8.78 -0.55 9.40
CA ALA A 30 8.49 -0.03 10.74
C ALA A 30 7.04 0.49 10.84
N LEU A 31 6.60 1.26 9.85
CA LEU A 31 5.20 1.73 9.77
C LEU A 31 4.23 0.58 9.55
N LEU A 32 4.60 -0.43 8.74
CA LEU A 32 3.78 -1.62 8.54
C LEU A 32 3.52 -2.33 9.86
N GLY A 33 4.57 -2.59 10.65
CA GLY A 33 4.45 -3.22 11.96
C GLY A 33 3.64 -2.40 12.96
N GLN A 34 3.78 -1.06 12.96
CA GLN A 34 2.99 -0.18 13.80
C GLN A 34 1.51 -0.22 13.40
N THR A 35 1.20 -0.03 12.13
CA THR A 35 -0.18 -0.04 11.61
C THR A 35 -0.87 -1.37 11.88
N LEU A 36 -0.17 -2.48 11.65
CA LEU A 36 -0.69 -3.82 11.93
C LEU A 36 -1.07 -3.99 13.41
N ARG A 37 -0.21 -3.55 14.33
CA ARG A 37 -0.51 -3.62 15.79
C ARG A 37 -1.70 -2.75 16.16
N GLU A 38 -1.75 -1.51 15.67
CA GLU A 38 -2.85 -0.58 15.94
C GLU A 38 -4.18 -1.16 15.43
N TRP A 39 -4.21 -1.65 14.19
CA TRP A 39 -5.42 -2.23 13.61
C TRP A 39 -5.85 -3.52 14.31
N SER A 40 -4.89 -4.37 14.71
CA SER A 40 -5.21 -5.61 15.44
C SER A 40 -5.75 -5.34 16.84
N SER A 41 -5.41 -4.20 17.44
CA SER A 41 -5.90 -3.81 18.76
C SER A 41 -7.24 -3.08 18.74
N ASP A 42 -7.49 -2.30 17.66
CA ASP A 42 -8.61 -1.35 17.62
C ASP A 42 -9.83 -1.88 16.86
N ILE A 43 -9.66 -2.94 16.06
CA ILE A 43 -10.76 -3.51 15.28
C ILE A 43 -11.60 -4.45 16.14
N GLU A 44 -12.83 -4.03 16.42
CA GLU A 44 -13.86 -4.89 16.99
C GLU A 44 -14.42 -5.78 15.87
N GLY A 45 -13.95 -7.03 15.76
CA GLY A 45 -14.42 -7.97 14.75
C GLY A 45 -13.33 -8.89 14.22
N LYS A 46 -13.64 -9.59 13.12
CA LYS A 46 -12.70 -10.53 12.49
C LYS A 46 -11.81 -9.78 11.50
N LEU A 47 -10.55 -9.59 11.85
CA LEU A 47 -9.50 -9.11 10.96
C LEU A 47 -8.68 -10.30 10.46
N TYR A 48 -8.50 -10.39 9.14
CA TYR A 48 -7.64 -11.37 8.48
C TYR A 48 -6.47 -10.64 7.80
N PRO A 49 -5.35 -10.44 8.50
CA PRO A 49 -4.21 -9.73 7.97
C PRO A 49 -3.29 -10.66 7.18
N ILE A 50 -2.77 -10.17 6.06
CA ILE A 50 -1.67 -10.76 5.29
C ILE A 50 -0.56 -9.71 5.22
N CYS A 51 0.69 -10.09 5.51
CA CYS A 51 1.83 -9.20 5.44
C CYS A 51 2.71 -9.53 4.23
N ILE A 52 2.93 -8.52 3.37
CA ILE A 52 3.77 -8.65 2.18
C ILE A 52 4.88 -7.59 2.26
N CYS A 53 6.09 -8.01 2.56
CA CYS A 53 7.27 -7.16 2.51
C CYS A 53 8.54 -8.01 2.39
N SER A 54 9.57 -7.42 1.78
CA SER A 54 10.90 -8.02 1.66
C SER A 54 11.85 -7.40 2.67
N ASP A 55 12.70 -8.22 3.26
CA ASP A 55 13.79 -7.78 4.13
C ASP A 55 15.00 -7.35 3.28
N SER A 56 14.86 -6.27 2.52
CA SER A 56 15.93 -5.77 1.67
C SER A 56 17.10 -5.13 2.44
N LYS A 57 17.02 -5.06 3.78
CA LYS A 57 18.07 -4.48 4.63
C LYS A 57 19.14 -5.47 5.12
N ILE A 58 18.97 -6.77 4.90
CA ILE A 58 19.99 -7.75 5.30
C ILE A 58 21.25 -7.70 4.42
N THR A 59 21.18 -7.13 3.21
CA THR A 59 22.28 -7.15 2.24
C THR A 59 23.17 -5.91 2.24
N LYS A 60 22.81 -4.82 2.94
CA LYS A 60 23.66 -3.63 3.06
C LYS A 60 23.93 -3.31 4.53
N LYS A 61 24.96 -3.95 5.11
CA LYS A 61 25.67 -3.42 6.26
C LYS A 61 26.36 -2.11 5.84
N THR A 62 25.68 -1.00 5.98
CA THR A 62 26.30 0.32 6.09
C THR A 62 26.04 0.80 7.50
N ASN A 63 27.13 1.06 8.22
CA ASN A 63 27.17 1.64 9.54
C ASN A 63 26.38 2.96 9.56
N ASN A 64 25.60 3.15 10.64
CA ASN A 64 24.85 4.34 11.04
C ASN A 64 23.42 4.42 10.48
N ASP A 65 22.51 3.76 11.13
CA ASP A 65 21.32 4.26 11.83
C ASP A 65 20.49 3.08 12.35
N SER A 66 20.49 2.91 13.65
CA SER A 66 20.02 1.74 14.37
C SER A 66 18.57 1.90 14.83
N THR A 67 17.62 2.05 13.90
CA THR A 67 16.18 1.93 14.19
C THR A 67 15.43 1.17 13.10
N GLY A 68 16.09 0.20 12.46
CA GLY A 68 15.48 -0.65 11.45
C GLY A 68 14.73 -1.81 12.10
N MET A 69 13.42 -1.76 12.17
CA MET A 69 12.58 -2.91 12.44
C MET A 69 12.79 -3.93 11.32
N SER A 70 13.12 -5.17 11.67
CA SER A 70 13.30 -6.28 10.73
C SER A 70 11.94 -6.96 10.47
N VAL A 71 11.83 -7.71 9.37
CA VAL A 71 10.65 -8.57 9.10
C VAL A 71 10.40 -9.55 10.25
N VAL A 72 11.45 -9.95 10.96
CA VAL A 72 11.36 -10.84 12.13
C VAL A 72 10.60 -10.18 13.30
N ASP A 73 10.56 -8.86 13.36
CA ASP A 73 9.86 -8.11 14.41
C ASP A 73 8.37 -7.92 14.11
N LEU A 74 7.89 -8.39 12.95
CA LEU A 74 6.47 -8.40 12.65
C LEU A 74 5.76 -9.49 13.45
N ALA A 75 4.60 -9.16 14.01
CA ALA A 75 3.78 -10.11 14.76
C ALA A 75 3.22 -11.26 13.90
N LEU A 76 3.34 -11.16 12.56
CA LEU A 76 2.86 -12.12 11.58
C LEU A 76 3.98 -12.46 10.58
N PRO A 77 4.00 -13.69 10.06
CA PRO A 77 4.93 -14.07 9.01
C PRO A 77 4.67 -13.24 7.74
N ALA A 78 5.71 -12.57 7.26
CA ALA A 78 5.69 -11.85 5.99
C ALA A 78 6.30 -12.69 4.88
N THR A 79 5.84 -12.50 3.65
CA THR A 79 6.36 -13.19 2.48
C THR A 79 6.32 -12.31 1.23
N THR A 80 7.23 -12.56 0.29
CA THR A 80 7.20 -12.04 -1.08
C THR A 80 7.05 -13.17 -2.12
N ASP A 81 6.78 -14.37 -1.68
CA ASP A 81 6.50 -15.51 -2.55
C ASP A 81 5.07 -15.42 -3.08
N VAL A 82 4.93 -15.21 -4.39
CA VAL A 82 3.63 -15.03 -5.06
C VAL A 82 2.70 -16.22 -4.82
N ASN A 83 3.20 -17.46 -4.90
CA ASN A 83 2.38 -18.64 -4.70
C ASN A 83 1.83 -18.73 -3.28
N LYS A 84 2.63 -18.36 -2.27
CA LYS A 84 2.19 -18.31 -0.88
C LYS A 84 1.13 -17.22 -0.67
N ILE A 85 1.32 -16.04 -1.29
CA ILE A 85 0.35 -14.93 -1.21
C ILE A 85 -0.97 -15.37 -1.84
N VAL A 86 -0.93 -15.95 -3.04
CA VAL A 86 -2.12 -16.48 -3.72
C VAL A 86 -2.84 -17.48 -2.84
N SER A 87 -2.13 -18.48 -2.31
CA SER A 87 -2.71 -19.49 -1.41
C SER A 87 -3.34 -18.87 -0.16
N GLN A 88 -2.67 -17.88 0.47
CA GLN A 88 -3.22 -17.17 1.63
C GLN A 88 -4.51 -16.41 1.26
N LEU A 89 -4.52 -15.69 0.16
CA LEU A 89 -5.70 -14.96 -0.30
C LEU A 89 -6.87 -15.91 -0.64
N GLU A 90 -6.60 -17.01 -1.31
CA GLU A 90 -7.61 -18.04 -1.62
C GLU A 90 -8.28 -18.59 -0.33
N THR A 91 -7.50 -18.80 0.75
CA THR A 91 -8.08 -19.25 2.04
C THR A 91 -9.00 -18.21 2.68
N LEU A 92 -8.91 -16.96 2.28
CA LEU A 92 -9.72 -15.86 2.81
C LEU A 92 -10.98 -15.58 1.98
N LYS A 93 -11.13 -16.18 0.80
CA LYS A 93 -12.23 -15.90 -0.12
C LYS A 93 -13.60 -15.97 0.58
N ASP A 94 -13.85 -17.07 1.28
CA ASP A 94 -15.15 -17.35 1.91
C ASP A 94 -15.22 -16.94 3.39
N LYS A 95 -14.19 -16.25 3.89
CA LYS A 95 -14.18 -15.76 5.27
C LYS A 95 -15.00 -14.49 5.42
N GLU A 96 -15.91 -14.49 6.38
CA GLU A 96 -16.61 -13.28 6.80
C GLU A 96 -15.72 -12.42 7.69
N GLY A 97 -15.55 -11.15 7.34
CA GLY A 97 -14.73 -10.18 8.07
C GLY A 97 -13.83 -9.37 7.16
N LEU A 98 -13.07 -8.47 7.76
CA LEU A 98 -12.16 -7.57 7.06
C LEU A 98 -10.86 -8.29 6.69
N LYS A 99 -10.58 -8.37 5.41
CA LYS A 99 -9.35 -8.95 4.86
C LYS A 99 -8.41 -7.80 4.47
N VAL A 100 -7.23 -7.75 5.07
CA VAL A 100 -6.28 -6.65 4.82
C VAL A 100 -4.92 -7.21 4.43
N VAL A 101 -4.48 -6.82 3.25
CA VAL A 101 -3.10 -7.01 2.82
C VAL A 101 -2.31 -5.79 3.26
N PHE A 102 -1.44 -5.94 4.25
CA PHE A 102 -0.49 -4.91 4.67
C PHE A 102 0.81 -5.07 3.90
N SER A 103 1.26 -4.02 3.23
CA SER A 103 2.47 -4.10 2.42
C SER A 103 3.25 -2.79 2.40
N THR A 104 4.52 -2.90 2.02
CA THR A 104 5.30 -1.73 1.62
C THR A 104 5.12 -1.46 0.13
N TYR A 105 5.28 -0.20 -0.30
CA TYR A 105 5.23 0.17 -1.72
C TYR A 105 6.26 -0.61 -2.56
N GLN A 106 7.42 -0.92 -1.99
CA GLN A 106 8.47 -1.68 -2.68
C GLN A 106 8.04 -3.09 -3.11
N SER A 107 7.01 -3.63 -2.45
CA SER A 107 6.48 -4.97 -2.76
C SER A 107 5.28 -4.95 -3.71
N ILE A 108 4.95 -3.80 -4.31
CA ILE A 108 3.74 -3.66 -5.14
C ILE A 108 3.75 -4.57 -6.37
N ASP A 109 4.92 -4.85 -6.95
CA ASP A 109 5.06 -5.78 -8.10
C ASP A 109 4.65 -7.20 -7.73
N VAL A 110 4.98 -7.64 -6.52
CA VAL A 110 4.63 -8.97 -6.02
C VAL A 110 3.12 -9.08 -5.80
N ILE A 111 2.50 -8.00 -5.30
CA ILE A 111 1.05 -7.93 -5.09
C ILE A 111 0.31 -7.94 -6.43
N SER A 112 0.78 -7.17 -7.40
CA SER A 112 0.20 -7.14 -8.75
C SER A 112 0.23 -8.53 -9.40
N LYS A 113 1.37 -9.23 -9.33
CA LYS A 113 1.49 -10.60 -9.83
C LYS A 113 0.52 -11.56 -9.14
N ALA A 114 0.46 -11.52 -7.81
CA ALA A 114 -0.46 -12.37 -7.06
C ALA A 114 -1.93 -12.07 -7.42
N GLN A 115 -2.28 -10.79 -7.58
CA GLN A 115 -3.61 -10.40 -8.01
C GLN A 115 -3.96 -10.93 -9.40
N GLN A 116 -3.03 -10.82 -10.37
CA GLN A 116 -3.22 -11.34 -11.73
C GLN A 116 -3.46 -12.85 -11.73
N GLU A 117 -2.68 -13.61 -10.93
CA GLU A 117 -2.86 -15.06 -10.82
C GLU A 117 -4.22 -15.44 -10.21
N ILE A 118 -4.68 -14.71 -9.19
CA ILE A 118 -6.00 -14.93 -8.59
C ILE A 118 -7.10 -14.62 -9.60
N LEU A 119 -7.02 -13.48 -10.28
CA LEU A 119 -8.02 -13.07 -11.27
C LEU A 119 -8.07 -13.99 -12.48
N ALA A 120 -6.96 -14.63 -12.85
CA ALA A 120 -6.93 -15.64 -13.90
C ALA A 120 -7.68 -16.93 -13.49
N LYS A 121 -7.69 -17.27 -12.19
CA LYS A 121 -8.42 -18.42 -11.66
C LYS A 121 -9.88 -18.09 -11.35
N ASP A 122 -10.13 -16.92 -10.81
CA ASP A 122 -11.45 -16.45 -10.38
C ASP A 122 -11.59 -14.94 -10.56
N SER A 123 -12.28 -14.53 -11.61
CA SER A 123 -12.50 -13.12 -11.93
C SER A 123 -13.37 -12.37 -10.92
N THR A 124 -14.01 -13.08 -9.98
CA THR A 124 -14.91 -12.49 -8.97
C THR A 124 -14.19 -12.13 -7.67
N PHE A 125 -12.96 -12.65 -7.47
CA PHE A 125 -12.17 -12.42 -6.27
C PHE A 125 -10.76 -11.91 -6.64
N GLY A 126 -10.20 -11.05 -5.82
CA GLY A 126 -8.83 -10.52 -6.00
C GLY A 126 -8.77 -9.04 -6.37
N ILE A 127 -9.88 -8.43 -6.82
CA ILE A 127 -9.93 -6.97 -6.98
C ILE A 127 -10.04 -6.35 -5.57
N PHE A 128 -9.13 -5.44 -5.24
CA PHE A 128 -9.21 -4.71 -3.98
C PHE A 128 -10.42 -3.78 -3.96
N ASP A 129 -11.23 -3.85 -2.91
CA ASP A 129 -12.33 -2.91 -2.72
C ASP A 129 -11.80 -1.51 -2.41
N LEU A 130 -10.67 -1.46 -1.69
CA LEU A 130 -9.98 -0.22 -1.35
C LEU A 130 -8.47 -0.44 -1.30
N ILE A 131 -7.72 0.49 -1.89
CA ILE A 131 -6.28 0.65 -1.62
C ILE A 131 -6.12 1.89 -0.75
N VAL A 132 -5.49 1.73 0.42
CA VAL A 132 -5.11 2.83 1.30
C VAL A 132 -3.62 3.10 1.11
N CYS A 133 -3.29 4.32 0.71
CA CYS A 133 -1.93 4.81 0.49
C CYS A 133 -1.54 5.72 1.65
N ASP A 134 -0.78 5.20 2.62
CA ASP A 134 -0.25 6.02 3.71
C ASP A 134 1.03 6.74 3.26
N GLU A 135 1.26 7.93 3.82
CA GLU A 135 2.31 8.86 3.39
C GLU A 135 2.29 9.11 1.87
N ALA A 136 1.09 9.36 1.34
CA ALA A 136 0.82 9.43 -0.09
C ALA A 136 1.60 10.53 -0.83
N HIS A 137 2.22 11.50 -0.12
CA HIS A 137 3.14 12.46 -0.73
C HIS A 137 4.34 11.77 -1.42
N ARG A 138 4.63 10.51 -1.08
CA ARG A 138 5.67 9.70 -1.76
C ARG A 138 5.21 9.15 -3.10
N THR A 139 3.92 9.11 -3.37
CA THR A 139 3.38 8.68 -4.67
C THR A 139 3.39 9.81 -5.71
N THR A 140 3.91 10.99 -5.33
CA THR A 140 4.14 12.14 -6.22
C THR A 140 5.56 12.12 -6.76
N GLY A 141 5.80 12.82 -7.86
CA GLY A 141 7.12 12.99 -8.46
C GLY A 141 7.15 12.71 -9.94
N VAL A 142 8.35 12.75 -10.51
CA VAL A 142 8.56 12.50 -11.93
C VAL A 142 8.69 11.00 -12.15
N ALA A 143 7.91 10.45 -13.06
CA ALA A 143 8.06 9.08 -13.53
C ALA A 143 9.29 8.98 -14.45
N LEU A 144 10.49 9.07 -13.89
CA LEU A 144 11.74 8.83 -14.58
C LEU A 144 12.59 7.83 -13.82
N ALA A 145 12.91 6.76 -14.52
CA ALA A 145 14.14 5.93 -14.50
C ALA A 145 14.69 5.38 -13.17
N ASP A 146 14.26 5.77 -11.99
CA ASP A 146 14.73 5.14 -10.77
C ASP A 146 13.68 4.13 -10.26
N GLU A 147 14.06 2.85 -10.15
CA GLU A 147 13.12 1.75 -9.85
C GLU A 147 12.37 1.94 -8.52
N GLU A 148 12.98 2.62 -7.54
CA GLU A 148 12.34 2.88 -6.25
C GLU A 148 11.22 3.92 -6.35
N GLU A 149 11.43 5.01 -7.08
CA GLU A 149 10.39 6.02 -7.31
C GLU A 149 9.26 5.46 -8.17
N SER A 150 9.58 4.62 -9.16
CA SER A 150 8.57 3.98 -10.00
C SER A 150 7.59 3.12 -9.20
N ASN A 151 8.02 2.44 -8.14
CA ASN A 151 7.14 1.59 -7.31
C ASN A 151 6.07 2.39 -6.55
N PHE A 152 6.36 3.61 -6.13
CA PHE A 152 5.36 4.46 -5.49
C PHE A 152 4.29 4.96 -6.47
N ILE A 153 4.64 5.19 -7.73
CA ILE A 153 3.73 5.70 -8.76
C ILE A 153 2.83 4.59 -9.32
N LYS A 154 3.30 3.36 -9.36
CA LYS A 154 2.56 2.19 -9.88
C LYS A 154 1.18 2.00 -9.22
N VAL A 155 1.00 2.49 -8.00
CA VAL A 155 -0.29 2.40 -7.31
C VAL A 155 -1.41 3.15 -8.01
N HIS A 156 -1.10 4.14 -8.85
CA HIS A 156 -2.11 4.92 -9.59
C HIS A 156 -2.67 4.17 -10.79
N ASP A 157 -1.92 3.22 -11.34
CA ASP A 157 -2.32 2.46 -12.52
C ASP A 157 -3.27 1.31 -12.13
N ASN A 158 -4.53 1.42 -12.60
CA ASN A 158 -5.55 0.40 -12.34
C ASN A 158 -5.40 -0.85 -13.22
N GLU A 159 -4.62 -0.78 -14.30
CA GLU A 159 -4.26 -1.97 -15.08
C GLU A 159 -3.13 -2.74 -14.42
N PHE A 160 -2.24 -2.03 -13.71
CA PHE A 160 -1.16 -2.64 -12.95
C PHE A 160 -1.65 -3.29 -11.64
N ILE A 161 -2.50 -2.59 -10.87
CA ILE A 161 -3.10 -3.09 -9.63
C ILE A 161 -4.56 -2.67 -9.53
N LYS A 162 -5.46 -3.65 -9.64
CA LYS A 162 -6.90 -3.42 -9.76
C LYS A 162 -7.55 -3.13 -8.40
N SER A 163 -8.27 -2.01 -8.34
CA SER A 163 -9.08 -1.66 -7.19
C SER A 163 -10.34 -0.89 -7.58
N LYS A 164 -11.36 -0.94 -6.73
CA LYS A 164 -12.58 -0.16 -6.90
C LYS A 164 -12.38 1.30 -6.47
N LYS A 165 -11.59 1.51 -5.41
CA LYS A 165 -11.32 2.84 -4.83
C LYS A 165 -9.89 2.94 -4.30
N ARG A 166 -9.37 4.17 -4.25
CA ARG A 166 -8.10 4.50 -3.61
C ARG A 166 -8.32 5.63 -2.60
N LEU A 167 -7.64 5.53 -1.46
CA LEU A 167 -7.60 6.56 -0.44
C LEU A 167 -6.14 6.96 -0.22
N TYR A 168 -5.86 8.23 -0.46
CA TYR A 168 -4.52 8.80 -0.27
C TYR A 168 -4.49 9.59 1.02
N MET A 169 -3.61 9.20 1.95
CA MET A 169 -3.45 9.82 3.26
C MET A 169 -2.06 10.42 3.41
N THR A 170 -1.97 11.67 3.77
CA THR A 170 -0.72 12.34 4.11
C THR A 170 -0.96 13.54 5.01
N ALA A 171 0.01 13.83 5.88
CA ALA A 171 0.01 15.06 6.67
C ALA A 171 0.65 16.24 5.89
N THR A 172 1.41 15.94 4.83
CA THR A 172 2.21 16.91 4.07
C THR A 172 1.96 16.72 2.57
N PRO A 173 0.87 17.26 2.02
CA PRO A 173 0.61 17.14 0.59
C PRO A 173 1.76 17.80 -0.21
N ARG A 174 2.18 17.14 -1.28
CA ARG A 174 3.21 17.64 -2.18
C ARG A 174 2.59 18.16 -3.46
N LEU A 175 2.76 19.44 -3.70
CA LEU A 175 2.27 20.15 -4.87
C LEU A 175 3.47 20.65 -5.68
N TYR A 176 3.37 20.59 -7.00
CA TYR A 176 4.38 21.11 -7.91
C TYR A 176 3.85 22.30 -8.68
N ASP A 177 4.69 23.29 -8.90
CA ASP A 177 4.35 24.49 -9.65
C ASP A 177 4.21 24.21 -11.16
N ASP A 178 3.59 25.13 -11.89
CA ASP A 178 3.34 24.99 -13.33
C ASP A 178 4.65 24.94 -14.14
N ASN A 179 5.71 25.58 -13.67
CA ASN A 179 7.02 25.52 -14.33
C ASN A 179 7.62 24.12 -14.24
N SER A 180 7.52 23.48 -13.09
CA SER A 180 7.98 22.10 -12.90
C SER A 180 7.16 21.12 -13.74
N LYS A 181 5.83 21.30 -13.81
CA LYS A 181 4.94 20.50 -14.66
C LYS A 181 5.26 20.67 -16.14
N SER A 182 5.52 21.90 -16.60
CA SER A 182 5.88 22.21 -17.99
C SER A 182 7.23 21.60 -18.37
N LYS A 183 8.25 21.73 -17.52
CA LYS A 183 9.58 21.14 -17.76
C LYS A 183 9.53 19.62 -17.84
N ALA A 184 8.73 18.97 -16.99
CA ALA A 184 8.55 17.52 -17.06
C ALA A 184 7.94 17.13 -18.42
N LYS A 185 6.91 17.83 -18.86
CA LYS A 185 6.27 17.60 -20.18
C LYS A 185 7.21 17.80 -21.35
N GLU A 186 8.06 18.85 -21.33
CA GLU A 186 9.09 19.11 -22.35
C GLU A 186 10.11 17.96 -22.45
N ASN A 187 10.37 17.26 -21.35
CA ASN A 187 11.26 16.10 -21.27
C ASN A 187 10.54 14.77 -21.45
N ASN A 188 9.31 14.75 -21.98
CA ASN A 188 8.48 13.56 -22.11
C ASN A 188 8.29 12.78 -20.81
N ALA A 189 8.31 13.48 -19.68
CA ALA A 189 8.13 12.92 -18.35
C ALA A 189 6.75 13.31 -17.79
N TYR A 190 6.14 12.41 -17.03
CA TYR A 190 4.91 12.69 -16.32
C TYR A 190 5.24 13.08 -14.88
N LEU A 191 4.77 14.25 -14.44
CA LEU A 191 4.93 14.73 -13.09
C LEU A 191 3.63 14.56 -12.31
N CYS A 192 3.62 13.62 -11.38
CA CYS A 192 2.51 13.33 -10.51
C CYS A 192 2.46 14.35 -9.35
N SER A 193 1.40 15.16 -9.27
CA SER A 193 1.20 16.19 -8.24
C SER A 193 -0.13 15.97 -7.52
N MET A 194 -0.19 16.20 -6.21
CA MET A 194 -1.39 15.91 -5.42
C MET A 194 -2.58 16.86 -5.69
N ASP A 195 -2.41 17.88 -6.51
CA ASP A 195 -3.48 18.70 -7.05
C ASP A 195 -4.07 18.16 -8.37
N ASP A 196 -3.53 17.06 -8.88
CA ASP A 196 -4.08 16.38 -10.05
C ASP A 196 -5.32 15.58 -9.65
N ARG A 197 -6.49 16.11 -10.00
CA ARG A 197 -7.78 15.47 -9.71
C ARG A 197 -8.02 14.19 -10.49
N GLY A 198 -7.31 13.96 -11.57
CA GLY A 198 -7.38 12.71 -12.33
C GLY A 198 -6.78 11.52 -11.58
N ILE A 199 -5.86 11.79 -10.64
CA ILE A 199 -5.15 10.80 -9.86
C ILE A 199 -5.65 10.74 -8.41
N TYR A 200 -5.77 11.90 -7.77
CA TYR A 200 -6.04 11.97 -6.33
C TYR A 200 -7.51 12.31 -5.99
N GLY A 201 -8.36 12.54 -6.97
CA GLY A 201 -9.80 12.72 -6.80
C GLY A 201 -10.25 14.16 -6.60
#